data_deefdd8d4e8d765163e827fb201155db
#
_entry.id   deefdd8d4e8d765163e827fb201155db
#
_cell.length_a   1.000
_cell.length_b   1.000
_cell.length_c   1.000
_cell.angle_alpha   90.00
_cell.angle_beta   90.00
_cell.angle_gamma   90.00
#
_symmetry.space_group_name_H-M   'P 1'
#
loop_
_entity.id
_entity.type
_entity.pdbx_description
1 polymer ?
#
loop_
_entity_poly.entity_id
_entity_poly.type
_entity_poly.pdbx_seq_one_letter_code
_entity_poly.pdbx_strand_id
1 'polypeptide(L)'
;RPTTMVIKDSVRHYYPIKQGQQLDIMFTITNTGDAPLVISDIQPSCGCIILDKNSHIIIPEEGIRQFKATYNSIKNIGEVVHRIRIFGNMLPDGKAELTFDVNVVPDADYTRDYEELFQEFNAKNGIVKEMVDGKESELGYYVGTP
;
A
#
# COMPACT_ATOMS: atom_id res chain seq x y z
N ARG A 1 9.10 25.34 7.19
CA ARG A 1 7.80 25.82 6.76
C ARG A 1 6.89 24.64 6.42
N PRO A 2 5.67 24.57 6.98
CA PRO A 2 4.81 23.44 6.73
C PRO A 2 4.14 23.49 5.34
N THR A 3 3.74 22.31 4.88
CA THR A 3 3.01 22.17 3.63
C THR A 3 1.91 21.11 3.83
N THR A 4 1.21 20.76 2.76
CA THR A 4 0.21 19.70 2.77
C THR A 4 0.59 18.62 1.77
N MET A 5 0.09 17.40 1.98
CA MET A 5 0.37 16.32 1.05
C MET A 5 -0.81 15.35 0.98
N VAL A 6 -0.82 14.55 -0.07
CA VAL A 6 -1.79 13.48 -0.25
C VAL A 6 -1.05 12.22 -0.66
N ILE A 7 -1.42 11.11 -0.03
CA ILE A 7 -1.01 9.78 -0.48
C ILE A 7 -2.17 9.21 -1.30
N LYS A 8 -1.90 8.89 -2.55
CA LYS A 8 -2.94 8.29 -3.39
C LYS A 8 -3.33 6.93 -2.82
N ASP A 9 -4.63 6.72 -2.65
CA ASP A 9 -5.18 5.46 -2.11
C ASP A 9 -4.53 5.09 -0.79
N SER A 10 -4.69 5.95 0.20
CA SER A 10 -4.04 5.78 1.50
C SER A 10 -4.63 4.65 2.35
N VAL A 11 -5.78 4.12 1.97
CA VAL A 11 -6.39 2.93 2.58
C VAL A 11 -6.66 1.94 1.45
N ARG A 12 -5.99 0.79 1.51
CA ARG A 12 -6.03 -0.18 0.41
C ARG A 12 -6.37 -1.57 0.91
N HIS A 13 -7.05 -2.33 0.07
CA HIS A 13 -7.38 -3.72 0.31
C HIS A 13 -6.76 -4.55 -0.81
N TYR A 14 -5.67 -5.26 -0.49
CA TYR A 14 -5.01 -6.10 -1.49
C TYR A 14 -5.72 -7.44 -1.62
N TYR A 15 -5.63 -8.02 -2.80
CA TYR A 15 -6.17 -9.36 -3.03
C TYR A 15 -5.28 -10.38 -2.32
N PRO A 16 -5.86 -11.57 -2.00
CA PRO A 16 -5.09 -12.58 -1.26
C PRO A 16 -3.78 -12.96 -1.94
N ILE A 17 -2.78 -13.22 -1.12
CA ILE A 17 -1.48 -13.71 -1.57
C ILE A 17 -1.14 -14.98 -0.81
N LYS A 18 -0.25 -15.78 -1.38
CA LYS A 18 0.25 -16.99 -0.70
C LYS A 18 1.34 -16.62 0.29
N GLN A 19 1.38 -17.34 1.39
CA GLN A 19 2.43 -17.21 2.38
C GLN A 19 3.82 -17.34 1.71
N GLY A 20 4.70 -16.42 2.00
CA GLY A 20 6.02 -16.37 1.39
C GLY A 20 6.08 -15.52 0.13
N GLN A 21 4.95 -15.24 -0.48
CA GLN A 21 4.90 -14.34 -1.63
C GLN A 21 5.18 -12.91 -1.18
N GLN A 22 5.96 -12.20 -1.95
CA GLN A 22 6.22 -10.79 -1.71
C GLN A 22 5.17 -9.94 -2.40
N LEU A 23 4.77 -8.87 -1.74
CA LEU A 23 3.81 -7.91 -2.25
C LEU A 23 4.51 -6.57 -2.42
N ASP A 24 4.56 -6.09 -3.65
CA ASP A 24 5.09 -4.76 -3.94
C ASP A 24 3.99 -3.72 -3.75
N ILE A 25 4.27 -2.76 -2.88
CA ILE A 25 3.33 -1.69 -2.56
C ILE A 25 3.90 -0.41 -3.15
N MET A 26 3.34 -0.02 -4.28
CA MET A 26 3.70 1.24 -4.94
C MET A 26 2.78 2.32 -4.43
N PHE A 27 3.33 3.43 -3.97
CA PHE A 27 2.48 4.54 -3.53
C PHE A 27 3.05 5.86 -3.97
N THR A 28 2.15 6.81 -4.21
CA THR A 28 2.47 8.10 -4.76
C THR A 28 2.13 9.18 -3.74
N ILE A 29 3.09 10.06 -3.49
CA ILE A 29 2.90 11.21 -2.62
C ILE A 29 2.93 12.46 -3.49
N THR A 30 1.89 13.28 -3.32
CA THR A 30 1.78 14.58 -3.98
C THR A 30 1.88 15.67 -2.93
N ASN A 31 2.78 16.62 -3.15
CA ASN A 31 2.85 17.84 -2.35
C ASN A 31 1.76 18.79 -2.85
N THR A 32 0.71 18.98 -2.07
CA THR A 32 -0.43 19.81 -2.45
C THR A 32 -0.36 21.21 -1.89
N GLY A 33 0.72 21.53 -1.18
CA GLY A 33 0.88 22.83 -0.56
C GLY A 33 1.78 23.76 -1.34
N ASP A 34 2.08 24.90 -0.73
CA ASP A 34 2.85 25.97 -1.35
C ASP A 34 4.28 26.10 -0.80
N ALA A 35 4.76 25.04 -0.14
CA ALA A 35 6.12 24.96 0.35
C ALA A 35 6.69 23.59 0.03
N PRO A 36 8.00 23.42 -0.04
CA PRO A 36 8.60 22.11 -0.25
C PRO A 36 8.19 21.13 0.85
N LEU A 37 7.89 19.89 0.46
CA LEU A 37 7.61 18.82 1.41
C LEU A 37 8.92 18.13 1.75
N VAL A 38 9.29 18.17 3.02
CA VAL A 38 10.50 17.52 3.52
C VAL A 38 10.05 16.28 4.30
N ILE A 39 10.37 15.10 3.78
CA ILE A 39 10.08 13.86 4.46
C ILE A 39 11.33 13.47 5.25
N SER A 40 11.21 13.45 6.57
CA SER A 40 12.34 13.17 7.45
C SER A 40 12.48 11.69 7.75
N ASP A 41 11.39 10.93 7.71
CA ASP A 41 11.44 9.50 8.01
C ASP A 41 10.20 8.79 7.46
N ILE A 42 10.35 7.51 7.16
CA ILE A 42 9.26 6.64 6.76
C ILE A 42 9.39 5.37 7.59
N GLN A 43 8.35 5.05 8.38
CA GLN A 43 8.39 3.93 9.30
C GLN A 43 7.28 2.94 9.01
N PRO A 44 7.62 1.75 8.53
CA PRO A 44 6.63 0.68 8.40
C PRO A 44 6.29 0.10 9.78
N SER A 45 5.10 -0.45 9.92
CA SER A 45 4.63 -1.04 11.17
C SER A 45 5.26 -2.40 11.48
N CYS A 46 6.04 -2.93 10.56
CA CYS A 46 6.59 -4.28 10.66
C CYS A 46 7.95 -4.32 9.98
N GLY A 47 8.90 -5.06 10.57
CA GLY A 47 10.16 -5.35 9.90
C GLY A 47 10.00 -6.20 8.64
N CYS A 48 8.81 -6.71 8.40
CA CYS A 48 8.45 -7.45 7.20
C CYS A 48 8.22 -6.56 5.98
N ILE A 49 8.25 -5.25 6.15
CA ILE A 49 8.09 -4.27 5.08
C ILE A 49 9.40 -3.53 4.90
N ILE A 50 9.94 -3.59 3.70
CA ILE A 50 11.21 -2.96 3.38
C ILE A 50 10.97 -1.84 2.38
N LEU A 51 11.55 -0.69 2.65
CA LEU A 51 11.47 0.49 1.78
C LEU A 51 12.86 0.79 1.25
N ASP A 52 12.90 1.24 -0.01
CA ASP A 52 14.12 1.82 -0.55
C ASP A 52 14.37 3.13 0.18
N LYS A 53 15.46 3.17 0.92
CA LYS A 53 15.71 4.30 1.79
C LYS A 53 16.54 5.38 1.13
N ASN A 54 15.95 6.56 1.08
CA ASN A 54 16.73 7.78 0.99
C ASN A 54 16.40 8.59 2.22
N SER A 55 17.41 8.95 2.99
CA SER A 55 17.22 9.90 4.07
C SER A 55 17.00 11.28 3.47
N HIS A 56 16.04 12.03 3.99
CA HIS A 56 15.72 13.39 3.58
C HIS A 56 15.27 13.51 2.13
N ILE A 57 14.02 13.17 1.93
CA ILE A 57 13.36 13.30 0.63
C ILE A 57 12.68 14.65 0.58
N ILE A 58 12.92 15.40 -0.49
CA ILE A 58 12.27 16.69 -0.70
C ILE A 58 11.45 16.62 -1.97
N ILE A 59 10.16 16.94 -1.83
CA ILE A 59 9.24 17.01 -2.96
C ILE A 59 8.84 18.47 -3.13
N PRO A 60 9.15 19.08 -4.29
CA PRO A 60 8.83 20.49 -4.49
C PRO A 60 7.32 20.73 -4.54
N GLU A 61 6.93 22.00 -4.48
CA GLU A 61 5.53 22.40 -4.55
C GLU A 61 4.88 21.80 -5.79
N GLU A 62 3.70 21.22 -5.59
CA GLU A 62 2.94 20.54 -6.65
C GLU A 62 3.66 19.32 -7.25
N GLY A 63 4.80 18.95 -6.67
CA GLY A 63 5.55 17.79 -7.11
C GLY A 63 4.92 16.48 -6.69
N ILE A 64 5.27 15.43 -7.42
CA ILE A 64 4.77 14.09 -7.21
C ILE A 64 5.96 13.14 -7.15
N ARG A 65 5.95 12.20 -6.21
CA ARG A 65 6.99 11.18 -6.15
C ARG A 65 6.38 9.81 -5.83
N GLN A 66 6.86 8.80 -6.54
CA GLN A 66 6.44 7.43 -6.33
C GLN A 66 7.45 6.70 -5.47
N PHE A 67 6.93 5.88 -4.55
CA PHE A 67 7.71 5.06 -3.64
C PHE A 67 7.33 3.61 -3.81
N LYS A 68 8.25 2.73 -3.41
CA LYS A 68 8.00 1.30 -3.41
C LYS A 68 8.35 0.72 -2.04
N ALA A 69 7.44 -0.02 -1.49
CA ALA A 69 7.67 -0.85 -0.31
C ALA A 69 7.44 -2.31 -0.70
N THR A 70 8.18 -3.21 -0.09
CA THR A 70 8.02 -4.64 -0.33
C THR A 70 7.64 -5.32 0.98
N TYR A 71 6.49 -5.97 0.98
CA TYR A 71 6.00 -6.72 2.12
C TYR A 71 6.30 -8.20 1.92
N ASN A 72 6.97 -8.81 2.90
CA ASN A 72 7.27 -10.24 2.90
C ASN A 72 6.30 -10.94 3.85
N SER A 73 5.48 -11.80 3.31
CA SER A 73 4.38 -12.45 4.04
C SER A 73 4.78 -13.73 4.74
N ILE A 74 6.06 -14.09 4.76
CA ILE A 74 6.48 -15.42 5.24
C ILE A 74 6.07 -15.72 6.68
N LYS A 75 5.99 -14.70 7.53
CA LYS A 75 5.66 -14.87 8.94
C LYS A 75 4.22 -14.56 9.29
N ASN A 76 3.41 -14.22 8.30
CA ASN A 76 2.02 -13.83 8.53
C ASN A 76 1.07 -14.81 7.84
N ILE A 77 -0.04 -15.10 8.48
CA ILE A 77 -1.10 -15.92 7.92
C ILE A 77 -2.44 -15.31 8.32
N GLY A 78 -3.40 -15.33 7.41
CA GLY A 78 -4.73 -14.79 7.64
C GLY A 78 -4.83 -13.32 7.26
N GLU A 79 -5.83 -12.66 7.81
CA GLU A 79 -6.03 -11.22 7.58
C GLU A 79 -4.94 -10.43 8.28
N VAL A 80 -4.21 -9.66 7.49
CA VAL A 80 -3.09 -8.88 7.97
C VAL A 80 -3.35 -7.41 7.67
N VAL A 81 -3.11 -6.55 8.64
CA VAL A 81 -3.22 -5.10 8.48
C VAL A 81 -1.87 -4.49 8.84
N HIS A 82 -1.33 -3.69 7.95
CA HIS A 82 -0.08 -2.97 8.17
C HIS A 82 -0.21 -1.51 7.78
N ARG A 83 0.71 -0.72 8.32
CA ARG A 83 0.75 0.72 8.08
C ARG A 83 2.15 1.15 7.71
N ILE A 84 2.22 2.17 6.88
CA ILE A 84 3.46 2.85 6.56
C ILE A 84 3.25 4.30 6.96
N ARG A 85 4.00 4.76 7.97
CA ARG A 85 3.89 6.12 8.48
C ARG A 85 4.99 6.99 7.91
N ILE A 86 4.61 8.19 7.51
CA ILE A 86 5.49 9.14 6.87
C ILE A 86 5.55 10.37 7.75
N PHE A 87 6.78 10.80 8.09
CA PHE A 87 7.01 11.93 8.97
C PHE A 87 7.70 13.05 8.21
N GLY A 88 7.31 14.27 8.49
CA GLY A 88 7.88 15.42 7.82
C GLY A 88 7.18 16.72 8.22
N ASN A 89 7.28 17.72 7.36
CA ASN A 89 6.70 19.04 7.63
C ASN A 89 5.25 19.19 7.16
N MET A 90 4.54 18.09 6.98
CA MET A 90 3.15 18.16 6.53
C MET A 90 2.21 18.51 7.68
N LEU A 91 1.19 19.31 7.35
CA LEU A 91 0.10 19.63 8.26
C LEU A 91 -0.87 18.44 8.35
N PRO A 92 -1.60 18.28 9.46
CA PRO A 92 -1.62 19.18 10.63
C PRO A 92 -0.58 18.85 11.69
N ASP A 93 -0.02 17.64 11.72
CA ASP A 93 0.78 17.18 12.86
C ASP A 93 2.12 16.54 12.46
N GLY A 94 2.56 16.74 11.24
CA GLY A 94 3.87 16.25 10.80
C GLY A 94 3.90 14.78 10.46
N LYS A 95 2.75 14.17 10.22
CA LYS A 95 2.70 12.76 9.84
C LYS A 95 1.55 12.45 8.89
N ALA A 96 1.74 11.40 8.12
CA ALA A 96 0.73 10.84 7.22
C ALA A 96 0.86 9.33 7.27
N GLU A 97 -0.16 8.61 6.80
CA GLU A 97 -0.19 7.16 6.94
C GLU A 97 -0.86 6.51 5.74
N LEU A 98 -0.24 5.43 5.29
CA LEU A 98 -0.86 4.50 4.35
C LEU A 98 -1.18 3.23 5.10
N THR A 99 -2.42 2.76 4.99
CA THR A 99 -2.89 1.53 5.63
C THR A 99 -3.30 0.54 4.55
N PHE A 100 -2.89 -0.69 4.71
CA PHE A 100 -3.34 -1.74 3.80
C PHE A 100 -3.64 -3.01 4.58
N ASP A 101 -4.54 -3.81 4.02
CA ASP A 101 -4.80 -5.16 4.48
C ASP A 101 -4.62 -6.14 3.34
N VAL A 102 -4.34 -7.38 3.69
CA VAL A 102 -4.20 -8.46 2.74
C VAL A 102 -4.45 -9.77 3.47
N ASN A 103 -5.13 -10.70 2.81
CA ASN A 103 -5.30 -12.03 3.36
C ASN A 103 -4.16 -12.91 2.85
N VAL A 104 -3.34 -13.42 3.78
CA VAL A 104 -2.22 -14.28 3.46
C VAL A 104 -2.66 -15.74 3.63
N VAL A 105 -2.68 -16.46 2.53
CA VAL A 105 -3.13 -17.85 2.48
C VAL A 105 -1.96 -18.75 2.78
N PRO A 106 -2.11 -19.69 3.74
CA PRO A 106 -1.02 -20.64 4.03
C PRO A 106 -0.62 -21.41 2.78
N ASP A 107 0.68 -21.48 2.52
CA ASP A 107 1.17 -22.16 1.32
C ASP A 107 0.84 -23.65 1.35
N ALA A 108 1.02 -24.30 2.50
CA ALA A 108 0.74 -25.72 2.65
C ALA A 108 -0.74 -26.06 2.55
N ASP A 109 -1.61 -25.12 2.92
CA ASP A 109 -3.05 -25.30 2.93
C ASP A 109 -3.76 -24.57 1.81
N TYR A 110 -3.00 -24.01 0.87
CA TYR A 110 -3.59 -23.35 -0.27
C TYR A 110 -4.31 -24.37 -1.11
N THR A 111 -5.63 -24.28 -1.13
CA THR A 111 -6.49 -25.29 -1.73
C THR A 111 -7.26 -24.73 -2.91
N ARG A 112 -7.79 -25.65 -3.68
CA ARG A 112 -8.70 -25.31 -4.75
C ARG A 112 -9.91 -24.51 -4.24
N ASP A 113 -10.41 -24.86 -3.06
CA ASP A 113 -11.55 -24.15 -2.49
C ASP A 113 -11.26 -22.68 -2.27
N TYR A 114 -10.04 -22.38 -1.85
CA TYR A 114 -9.63 -21.00 -1.62
C TYR A 114 -9.58 -20.23 -2.93
N GLU A 115 -9.06 -20.84 -3.97
CA GLU A 115 -9.04 -20.23 -5.30
C GLU A 115 -10.46 -19.98 -5.83
N GLU A 116 -11.33 -20.93 -5.63
CA GLU A 116 -12.71 -20.81 -6.06
C GLU A 116 -13.41 -19.64 -5.37
N LEU A 117 -13.19 -19.50 -4.06
CA LEU A 117 -13.75 -18.39 -3.31
C LEU A 117 -13.23 -17.05 -3.80
N PHE A 118 -11.95 -16.98 -4.11
CA PHE A 118 -11.35 -15.77 -4.62
C PHE A 118 -11.93 -15.41 -5.98
N GLN A 119 -12.04 -16.38 -6.86
CA GLN A 119 -12.60 -16.14 -8.19
C GLN A 119 -14.08 -15.77 -8.12
N GLU A 120 -14.83 -16.41 -7.24
CA GLU A 120 -16.22 -16.09 -7.03
C GLU A 120 -16.39 -14.65 -6.54
N PHE A 121 -15.55 -14.24 -5.59
CA PHE A 121 -15.53 -12.87 -5.12
C PHE A 121 -15.29 -11.90 -6.28
N ASN A 122 -14.29 -12.19 -7.12
CA ASN A 122 -13.95 -11.34 -8.25
C ASN A 122 -15.08 -11.25 -9.26
N ALA A 123 -15.68 -12.37 -9.60
CA ALA A 123 -16.78 -12.42 -10.55
C ALA A 123 -18.01 -11.66 -10.03
N LYS A 124 -18.31 -11.83 -8.75
CA LYS A 124 -19.48 -11.23 -8.13
C LYS A 124 -19.36 -9.71 -8.04
N ASN A 125 -18.19 -9.21 -7.75
CA ASN A 125 -18.01 -7.78 -7.52
C ASN A 125 -17.57 -7.01 -8.77
N GLY A 126 -17.06 -7.70 -9.77
CA GLY A 126 -16.59 -7.07 -11.00
C GLY A 126 -15.37 -6.18 -10.84
N ILE A 127 -14.86 -6.08 -9.61
CA ILE A 127 -13.76 -5.18 -9.30
C ILE A 127 -12.46 -5.67 -9.91
N VAL A 128 -12.22 -6.97 -9.82
CA VAL A 128 -10.97 -7.55 -10.30
C VAL A 128 -10.82 -7.39 -11.80
N LYS A 129 -11.89 -7.58 -12.55
CA LYS A 129 -11.80 -7.44 -13.99
C LYS A 129 -11.38 -6.02 -14.38
N GLU A 130 -11.98 -5.05 -13.75
CA GLU A 130 -11.63 -3.66 -13.99
C GLU A 130 -10.20 -3.36 -13.56
N MET A 131 -9.81 -3.89 -12.41
CA MET A 131 -8.46 -3.70 -11.91
C MET A 131 -7.42 -4.50 -12.68
N VAL A 132 -7.80 -5.65 -13.22
CA VAL A 132 -6.90 -6.45 -14.05
C VAL A 132 -6.66 -5.76 -15.39
N ASP A 133 -7.66 -5.08 -15.91
CA ASP A 133 -7.54 -4.38 -17.18
C ASP A 133 -7.01 -2.96 -17.03
N GLY A 134 -7.08 -2.38 -15.83
CA GLY A 134 -6.64 -1.03 -15.55
C GLY A 134 -5.31 -0.96 -14.84
N LYS A 135 -4.84 0.24 -14.60
CA LYS A 135 -3.57 0.44 -13.93
C LYS A 135 -3.58 -0.01 -12.48
N GLU A 136 -4.71 0.13 -11.80
CA GLU A 136 -4.85 -0.31 -10.42
C GLU A 136 -4.69 -1.81 -10.30
N SER A 137 -5.05 -2.56 -11.32
CA SER A 137 -4.92 -4.02 -11.32
C SER A 137 -3.47 -4.47 -11.21
N GLU A 138 -2.55 -3.69 -11.74
CA GLU A 138 -1.12 -4.01 -11.63
C GLU A 138 -0.64 -3.96 -10.20
N LEU A 139 -1.32 -3.19 -9.36
CA LEU A 139 -0.99 -3.04 -7.95
C LEU A 139 -1.67 -4.09 -7.08
N GLY A 140 -2.67 -4.77 -7.63
CA GLY A 140 -3.33 -5.88 -6.95
C GLY A 140 -4.19 -5.50 -5.77
N TYR A 141 -4.80 -4.30 -5.78
CA TYR A 141 -5.63 -3.86 -4.67
C TYR A 141 -6.88 -3.13 -5.16
N TYR A 142 -7.80 -2.91 -4.24
CA TYR A 142 -8.96 -2.06 -4.46
C TYR A 142 -9.12 -1.11 -3.28
N VAL A 143 -9.91 -0.06 -3.48
CA VAL A 143 -10.24 0.90 -2.44
C VAL A 143 -11.75 0.87 -2.22
N GLY A 144 -12.16 1.14 -0.99
CA GLY A 144 -13.58 1.09 -0.63
C GLY A 144 -14.09 -0.33 -0.48
N THR A 145 -15.41 -0.47 -0.54
CA THR A 145 -16.07 -1.77 -0.39
C THR A 145 -16.24 -2.43 -1.75
N PRO A 146 -15.86 -3.70 -1.89
CA PRO A 146 -16.06 -4.43 -3.15
C PRO A 146 -17.53 -4.54 -3.53
#